data_391f31fbd91463312f1bbdac677cb865
#
_entry.id   391f31fbd91463312f1bbdac677cb865
#
_cell.length_a   1.000
_cell.length_b   1.000
_cell.length_c   1.000
_cell.angle_alpha   90.00
_cell.angle_beta   90.00
_cell.angle_gamma   90.00
#
_symmetry.space_group_name_H-M   'P 1'
#
loop_
_entity.id
_entity.type
_entity.pdbx_description
1 polymer ?
#
loop_
_entity_poly.entity_id
_entity_poly.type
_entity_poly.pdbx_seq_one_letter_code
_entity_poly.pdbx_strand_id
1 'polypeptide(L)'
;MAGIRKKTAFFCQECGYESAKWTGQCPSCKAWNSMVEEPIRISSSKSSAAAARGLSGSRTPFSLGGDNRSLQPVPLSQVKDLAETRFSTGFSELDRVLGGGAVAGSLVLFGGDPGIGKSTILLQTSCHMAAAGISVLYISGEESLRQIKLRAMRIGSAPDTLKFLCETGLGTISDIILRSKPQVVVIDSIQTMYSDDIQSAPGSVSQVRETTAVLLRLAKETGITFFIVGHVTKEGTVAGPRVLEHMVDTVLYFEGDRYASYRILRGVKNRFGSTNEIGVFEMRREGLVEVPNPSEYMLSGRPLGSSGSAVTCSMEGTRPMLTEVQALVVRTNFG
;
A
#
# COMPACT_ATOMS: atom_id res chain seq x y z
N MET A 1 -36.77 -4.61 28.15
CA MET A 1 -35.72 -4.74 27.09
C MET A 1 -35.01 -3.41 26.98
N ALA A 2 -33.82 -3.28 27.58
CA ALA A 2 -33.05 -2.04 27.54
C ALA A 2 -32.26 -2.01 26.21
N GLY A 3 -32.62 -1.08 25.33
CA GLY A 3 -31.94 -0.90 24.05
C GLY A 3 -30.47 -0.49 24.22
N ILE A 4 -29.55 -1.26 23.68
CA ILE A 4 -28.13 -0.93 23.60
C ILE A 4 -28.03 0.33 22.71
N ARG A 5 -27.74 1.48 23.32
CA ARG A 5 -27.43 2.72 22.57
C ARG A 5 -26.13 2.49 21.78
N LYS A 6 -26.25 2.27 20.50
CA LYS A 6 -25.11 2.30 19.58
C LYS A 6 -24.57 3.74 19.56
N LYS A 7 -23.34 3.95 19.96
CA LYS A 7 -22.66 5.22 19.68
C LYS A 7 -22.10 5.14 18.28
N THR A 8 -22.36 6.17 17.49
CA THR A 8 -21.80 6.33 16.15
C THR A 8 -20.78 7.46 16.16
N ALA A 9 -19.77 7.41 15.31
CA ALA A 9 -18.88 8.53 14.99
C ALA A 9 -18.84 8.72 13.49
N PHE A 10 -18.37 9.89 13.09
CA PHE A 10 -18.24 10.29 11.70
C PHE A 10 -16.76 10.28 11.31
N PHE A 11 -16.42 9.56 10.25
CA PHE A 11 -15.06 9.46 9.73
C PHE A 11 -14.96 10.11 8.36
N CYS A 12 -13.92 10.91 8.17
CA CYS A 12 -13.62 11.47 6.87
C CYS A 12 -13.04 10.40 5.94
N GLN A 13 -13.67 10.17 4.80
CA GLN A 13 -13.22 9.18 3.81
C GLN A 13 -11.88 9.53 3.15
N GLU A 14 -11.54 10.83 3.09
CA GLU A 14 -10.31 11.32 2.46
C GLU A 14 -9.09 11.23 3.38
N CYS A 15 -9.23 11.59 4.68
CA CYS A 15 -8.10 11.66 5.60
C CYS A 15 -8.27 10.84 6.88
N GLY A 16 -9.41 10.17 7.07
CA GLY A 16 -9.71 9.38 8.26
C GLY A 16 -9.91 10.20 9.55
N TYR A 17 -10.11 11.52 9.47
CA TYR A 17 -10.42 12.34 10.63
C TYR A 17 -11.71 11.87 11.29
N GLU A 18 -11.67 11.66 12.61
CA GLU A 18 -12.82 11.24 13.41
C GLU A 18 -13.51 12.44 14.08
N SER A 19 -14.84 12.46 14.03
CA SER A 19 -15.68 13.47 14.69
C SER A 19 -16.88 12.81 15.36
N ALA A 20 -17.25 13.31 16.53
CA ALA A 20 -18.47 12.90 17.23
C ALA A 20 -19.77 13.43 16.57
N LYS A 21 -19.65 14.38 15.64
CA LYS A 21 -20.77 15.00 14.92
C LYS A 21 -20.45 15.10 13.44
N TRP A 22 -21.48 14.96 12.61
CA TRP A 22 -21.37 15.20 11.20
C TRP A 22 -21.03 16.69 10.92
N THR A 23 -20.07 16.91 10.03
CA THR A 23 -19.70 18.22 9.52
C THR A 23 -19.70 18.20 8.01
N GLY A 24 -20.29 19.19 7.35
CA GLY A 24 -20.33 19.25 5.88
C GLY A 24 -18.94 19.38 5.24
N GLN A 25 -17.97 19.92 5.98
CA GLN A 25 -16.57 20.01 5.58
C GLN A 25 -15.69 19.38 6.65
N CYS A 26 -14.74 18.54 6.25
CA CYS A 26 -13.78 17.93 7.18
C CYS A 26 -12.87 19.00 7.80
N PRO A 27 -12.77 19.10 9.13
CA PRO A 27 -11.90 20.10 9.77
C PRO A 27 -10.40 19.89 9.48
N SER A 28 -10.00 18.66 9.18
CA SER A 28 -8.59 18.29 8.95
C SER A 28 -8.16 18.54 7.49
N CYS A 29 -8.79 17.86 6.51
CA CYS A 29 -8.39 17.97 5.10
C CYS A 29 -9.24 18.95 4.28
N LYS A 30 -10.27 19.56 4.87
CA LYS A 30 -11.20 20.52 4.25
C LYS A 30 -12.00 19.96 3.07
N ALA A 31 -12.03 18.65 2.88
CA ALA A 31 -12.87 18.00 1.89
C ALA A 31 -14.36 18.18 2.25
N TRP A 32 -15.20 18.49 1.25
CA TRP A 32 -16.64 18.63 1.41
C TRP A 32 -17.34 17.28 1.28
N ASN A 33 -18.42 17.07 2.06
CA ASN A 33 -19.27 15.88 2.03
C ASN A 33 -18.51 14.55 2.17
N SER A 34 -17.39 14.56 2.87
CA SER A 34 -16.50 13.41 3.06
C SER A 34 -16.70 12.67 4.37
N MET A 35 -17.63 13.11 5.23
CA MET A 35 -17.89 12.52 6.54
C MET A 35 -18.96 11.43 6.45
N VAL A 36 -18.59 10.19 6.82
CA VAL A 36 -19.47 9.01 6.85
C VAL A 36 -19.68 8.54 8.28
N GLU A 37 -20.92 8.19 8.62
CA GLU A 37 -21.30 7.67 9.92
C GLU A 37 -20.93 6.19 10.04
N GLU A 38 -20.15 5.85 11.06
CA GLU A 38 -19.82 4.46 11.39
C GLU A 38 -20.14 4.13 12.86
N PRO A 39 -20.63 2.91 13.15
CA PRO A 39 -20.90 2.50 14.52
C PRO A 39 -19.60 2.22 15.29
N ILE A 40 -19.50 2.76 16.51
CA ILE A 40 -18.36 2.51 17.40
C ILE A 40 -18.79 1.57 18.53
N ARG A 41 -18.00 0.51 18.78
CA ARG A 41 -18.11 -0.26 20.02
C ARG A 41 -17.46 0.52 21.16
N ILE A 42 -18.26 0.79 22.20
CA ILE A 42 -17.71 1.09 23.50
C ILE A 42 -17.52 -0.25 24.17
N SER A 43 -16.29 -0.70 24.34
CA SER A 43 -15.98 -1.81 25.24
C SER A 43 -16.38 -1.39 26.65
N SER A 44 -17.56 -1.79 27.09
CA SER A 44 -17.95 -1.70 28.49
C SER A 44 -17.16 -2.73 29.28
N SER A 45 -15.96 -2.40 29.72
CA SER A 45 -15.32 -3.12 30.79
C SER A 45 -16.11 -2.86 32.06
N LYS A 46 -17.09 -3.73 32.38
CA LYS A 46 -17.60 -3.86 33.73
C LYS A 46 -16.49 -4.45 34.60
N SER A 47 -15.61 -3.60 35.10
CA SER A 47 -14.78 -3.97 36.22
C SER A 47 -15.64 -3.90 37.48
N SER A 48 -15.95 -5.07 38.05
CA SER A 48 -16.40 -5.21 39.44
C SER A 48 -15.36 -4.51 40.33
N ALA A 49 -15.86 -3.57 41.12
CA ALA A 49 -15.09 -2.88 42.15
C ALA A 49 -14.56 -3.87 43.18
N ALA A 50 -13.28 -4.10 43.24
CA ALA A 50 -12.55 -4.56 44.43
C ALA A 50 -11.09 -4.13 44.35
N ALA A 51 -10.69 -3.35 45.38
CA ALA A 51 -9.33 -3.04 45.80
C ALA A 51 -8.48 -2.07 44.93
N ALA A 52 -8.54 -0.83 45.39
CA ALA A 52 -7.51 0.17 45.09
C ALA A 52 -6.10 -0.30 45.51
N ARG A 53 -5.15 -0.18 44.60
CA ARG A 53 -3.79 0.36 44.77
C ARG A 53 -2.90 -0.02 43.60
N GLY A 54 -2.38 1.00 42.91
CA GLY A 54 -1.11 0.91 42.19
C GLY A 54 -1.17 0.85 40.67
N LEU A 55 -0.85 1.97 40.03
CA LEU A 55 -0.23 2.15 38.72
C LEU A 55 -0.99 1.76 37.46
N SER A 56 -1.41 2.80 36.78
CA SER A 56 -1.93 2.82 35.43
C SER A 56 -0.97 2.15 34.42
N GLY A 57 -1.38 1.00 33.91
CA GLY A 57 -0.83 0.40 32.72
C GLY A 57 -1.99 0.03 31.82
N SER A 58 -2.24 0.81 30.80
CA SER A 58 -3.17 0.47 29.73
C SER A 58 -2.66 -0.79 29.02
N ARG A 59 -3.14 -1.96 29.45
CA ARG A 59 -2.93 -3.22 28.76
C ARG A 59 -3.85 -3.24 27.54
N THR A 60 -3.32 -2.95 26.37
CA THR A 60 -3.96 -3.32 25.12
C THR A 60 -4.00 -4.85 25.01
N PRO A 61 -5.07 -5.46 24.46
CA PRO A 61 -5.26 -6.92 24.44
C PRO A 61 -4.24 -7.69 23.58
N PHE A 62 -3.35 -7.02 22.90
CA PHE A 62 -2.34 -7.60 22.01
C PHE A 62 -0.94 -7.34 22.59
N SER A 63 -0.63 -7.98 23.72
CA SER A 63 0.75 -8.11 24.20
C SER A 63 1.33 -9.36 23.60
N LEU A 64 1.98 -9.25 22.45
CA LEU A 64 2.89 -10.26 21.95
C LEU A 64 4.02 -10.43 23.00
N GLY A 65 4.11 -11.65 23.57
CA GLY A 65 5.13 -12.01 24.55
C GLY A 65 6.53 -11.77 23.99
N GLY A 66 7.08 -10.64 24.31
CA GLY A 66 8.45 -10.28 24.05
C GLY A 66 8.95 -9.43 25.20
N ASP A 67 10.07 -9.79 25.77
CA ASP A 67 10.83 -9.17 26.84
C ASP A 67 10.35 -7.79 27.28
N ASN A 68 10.03 -7.68 28.54
CA ASN A 68 9.78 -6.43 29.25
C ASN A 68 11.10 -5.61 29.29
N ARG A 69 11.64 -5.27 28.09
CA ARG A 69 12.70 -4.29 27.97
C ARG A 69 12.10 -2.99 28.44
N SER A 70 12.49 -2.57 29.64
CA SER A 70 12.17 -1.28 30.19
C SER A 70 12.24 -0.24 29.06
N LEU A 71 11.11 0.38 28.73
CA LEU A 71 11.02 1.50 27.79
C LEU A 71 11.82 2.68 28.39
N GLN A 72 13.13 2.62 28.29
CA GLN A 72 14.00 3.71 28.71
C GLN A 72 14.50 4.46 27.47
N PRO A 73 14.48 5.79 27.52
CA PRO A 73 15.09 6.60 26.48
C PRO A 73 16.57 6.21 26.34
N VAL A 74 17.00 5.94 25.11
CA VAL A 74 18.42 5.65 24.81
C VAL A 74 18.97 6.79 23.96
N PRO A 75 20.21 7.25 24.21
CA PRO A 75 20.86 8.22 23.36
C PRO A 75 21.14 7.62 21.97
N LEU A 76 21.08 8.45 20.93
CA LEU A 76 21.27 8.01 19.53
C LEU A 76 22.62 7.28 19.34
N SER A 77 23.65 7.70 20.05
CA SER A 77 24.97 7.04 20.02
C SER A 77 25.01 5.58 20.49
N GLN A 78 23.97 5.13 21.22
CA GLN A 78 23.83 3.73 21.65
C GLN A 78 22.97 2.90 20.69
N VAL A 79 22.31 3.54 19.74
CA VAL A 79 21.61 2.86 18.67
C VAL A 79 22.66 2.32 17.70
N LYS A 80 22.73 0.98 17.57
CA LYS A 80 23.65 0.38 16.62
C LYS A 80 23.31 0.85 15.21
N ASP A 81 24.28 1.36 14.47
CA ASP A 81 24.18 1.62 13.03
C ASP A 81 23.99 0.27 12.32
N LEU A 82 22.74 -0.13 12.16
CA LEU A 82 22.39 -1.21 11.28
C LEU A 82 22.25 -0.62 9.88
N ALA A 83 23.15 -1.05 8.97
CA ALA A 83 22.98 -0.79 7.56
C ALA A 83 21.54 -1.18 7.17
N GLU A 84 20.84 -0.30 6.47
CA GLU A 84 19.46 -0.53 6.05
C GLU A 84 19.42 -1.76 5.13
N THR A 85 18.86 -2.87 5.62
CA THR A 85 18.75 -4.10 4.83
C THR A 85 17.67 -3.91 3.78
N ARG A 86 18.05 -4.08 2.50
CA ARG A 86 17.15 -3.98 1.35
C ARG A 86 17.07 -5.30 0.62
N PHE A 87 15.88 -5.59 0.10
CA PHE A 87 15.61 -6.71 -0.78
C PHE A 87 15.32 -6.21 -2.18
N SER A 88 15.97 -6.79 -3.20
CA SER A 88 15.55 -6.54 -4.58
C SER A 88 14.17 -7.17 -4.82
N THR A 89 13.31 -6.44 -5.51
CA THR A 89 11.98 -6.91 -5.92
C THR A 89 12.03 -7.82 -7.13
N GLY A 90 13.20 -7.89 -7.78
CA GLY A 90 13.40 -8.57 -9.06
C GLY A 90 12.97 -7.73 -10.27
N PHE A 91 12.53 -6.49 -10.04
CA PHE A 91 12.26 -5.48 -11.05
C PHE A 91 13.13 -4.25 -10.80
N SER A 92 13.96 -3.87 -11.75
CA SER A 92 14.84 -2.70 -11.65
C SER A 92 14.04 -1.40 -11.59
N GLU A 93 12.92 -1.35 -12.31
CA GLU A 93 12.02 -0.20 -12.33
C GLU A 93 11.27 -0.02 -11.00
N LEU A 94 10.89 -1.12 -10.33
CA LEU A 94 10.29 -1.06 -9.00
C LEU A 94 11.33 -0.73 -7.94
N ASP A 95 12.50 -1.35 -8.00
CA ASP A 95 13.62 -1.07 -7.08
C ASP A 95 14.06 0.40 -7.17
N ARG A 96 14.07 1.00 -8.37
CA ARG A 96 14.34 2.43 -8.58
C ARG A 96 13.37 3.31 -7.78
N VAL A 97 12.06 3.08 -7.91
CA VAL A 97 11.02 3.87 -7.22
C VAL A 97 11.06 3.65 -5.70
N LEU A 98 11.46 2.46 -5.26
CA LEU A 98 11.68 2.17 -3.84
C LEU A 98 12.97 2.79 -3.27
N GLY A 99 13.85 3.30 -4.14
CA GLY A 99 15.14 3.88 -3.74
C GLY A 99 16.23 2.82 -3.54
N GLY A 100 16.19 1.72 -4.31
CA GLY A 100 17.16 0.62 -4.31
C GLY A 100 16.64 -0.68 -3.70
N GLY A 101 15.32 -0.87 -3.69
CA GLY A 101 14.66 -2.10 -3.20
C GLY A 101 13.83 -1.90 -1.94
N ALA A 102 13.14 -2.95 -1.54
CA ALA A 102 12.26 -2.94 -0.36
C ALA A 102 13.08 -2.98 0.94
N VAL A 103 12.77 -2.10 1.87
CA VAL A 103 13.48 -2.01 3.17
C VAL A 103 12.87 -3.00 4.16
N ALA A 104 13.73 -3.72 4.89
CA ALA A 104 13.30 -4.65 5.94
C ALA A 104 12.51 -3.93 7.04
N GLY A 105 11.38 -4.52 7.46
CA GLY A 105 10.50 -3.93 8.47
C GLY A 105 9.73 -2.71 8.00
N SER A 106 9.60 -2.49 6.69
CA SER A 106 8.80 -1.41 6.11
C SER A 106 7.40 -1.87 5.72
N LEU A 107 6.48 -0.91 5.66
CA LEU A 107 5.12 -1.08 5.14
C LEU A 107 4.96 -0.23 3.88
N VAL A 108 4.78 -0.89 2.73
CA VAL A 108 4.67 -0.29 1.39
C VAL A 108 3.24 -0.42 0.88
N LEU A 109 2.61 0.71 0.55
CA LEU A 109 1.26 0.76 -0.04
C LEU A 109 1.33 0.88 -1.56
N PHE A 110 0.64 -0.02 -2.25
CA PHE A 110 0.37 0.07 -3.69
C PHE A 110 -1.05 0.57 -3.93
N GLY A 111 -1.17 1.82 -4.36
CA GLY A 111 -2.43 2.46 -4.75
C GLY A 111 -2.64 2.45 -6.28
N GLY A 112 -3.85 2.78 -6.70
CA GLY A 112 -4.20 2.93 -8.12
C GLY A 112 -5.55 2.30 -8.45
N ASP A 113 -6.05 2.57 -9.67
CA ASP A 113 -7.35 2.11 -10.15
C ASP A 113 -7.48 0.58 -10.14
N PRO A 114 -8.69 0.03 -9.94
CA PRO A 114 -8.95 -1.39 -10.12
C PRO A 114 -8.56 -1.85 -11.53
N GLY A 115 -7.89 -3.01 -11.63
CA GLY A 115 -7.44 -3.59 -12.91
C GLY A 115 -6.19 -2.96 -13.52
N ILE A 116 -5.53 -1.99 -12.86
CA ILE A 116 -4.31 -1.33 -13.37
C ILE A 116 -3.08 -2.25 -13.37
N GLY A 117 -3.07 -3.32 -12.55
CA GLY A 117 -1.96 -4.29 -12.48
C GLY A 117 -1.31 -4.45 -11.11
N LYS A 118 -1.85 -3.86 -10.03
CA LYS A 118 -1.27 -3.94 -8.67
C LYS A 118 -1.02 -5.37 -8.18
N SER A 119 -2.06 -6.20 -8.20
CA SER A 119 -1.96 -7.60 -7.79
C SER A 119 -1.05 -8.42 -8.72
N THR A 120 -0.94 -8.03 -10.00
CA THR A 120 -0.06 -8.69 -10.97
C THR A 120 1.41 -8.43 -10.63
N ILE A 121 1.81 -7.17 -10.44
CA ILE A 121 3.21 -6.86 -10.12
C ILE A 121 3.61 -7.45 -8.78
N LEU A 122 2.72 -7.42 -7.77
CA LEU A 122 3.04 -7.99 -6.45
C LEU A 122 3.16 -9.51 -6.48
N LEU A 123 2.37 -10.19 -7.31
CA LEU A 123 2.54 -11.64 -7.51
C LEU A 123 3.86 -11.94 -8.23
N GLN A 124 4.22 -11.19 -9.28
CA GLN A 124 5.51 -11.34 -9.96
C GLN A 124 6.69 -11.04 -9.03
N THR A 125 6.63 -9.93 -8.29
CA THR A 125 7.62 -9.59 -7.25
C THR A 125 7.76 -10.71 -6.22
N SER A 126 6.64 -11.27 -5.76
CA SER A 126 6.65 -12.39 -4.83
C SER A 126 7.35 -13.62 -5.40
N CYS A 127 7.12 -13.93 -6.68
CA CYS A 127 7.81 -15.02 -7.37
C CYS A 127 9.32 -14.76 -7.50
N HIS A 128 9.72 -13.54 -7.87
CA HIS A 128 11.14 -13.16 -8.01
C HIS A 128 11.86 -13.22 -6.66
N MET A 129 11.28 -12.63 -5.61
CA MET A 129 11.85 -12.67 -4.26
C MET A 129 11.99 -14.11 -3.74
N ALA A 130 10.95 -14.92 -3.94
CA ALA A 130 10.96 -16.33 -3.53
C ALA A 130 12.01 -17.14 -4.30
N ALA A 131 12.19 -16.89 -5.60
CA ALA A 131 13.24 -17.49 -6.41
C ALA A 131 14.66 -17.08 -5.94
N ALA A 132 14.80 -15.87 -5.37
CA ALA A 132 16.02 -15.38 -4.74
C ALA A 132 16.23 -15.92 -3.31
N GLY A 133 15.37 -16.85 -2.82
CA GLY A 133 15.48 -17.45 -1.50
C GLY A 133 14.83 -16.67 -0.36
N ILE A 134 14.11 -15.60 -0.65
CA ILE A 134 13.36 -14.83 0.35
C ILE A 134 12.04 -15.56 0.66
N SER A 135 11.76 -15.78 1.94
CA SER A 135 10.47 -16.39 2.33
C SER A 135 9.34 -15.38 2.22
N VAL A 136 8.37 -15.69 1.35
CA VAL A 136 7.24 -14.81 1.05
C VAL A 136 5.93 -15.48 1.43
N LEU A 137 5.04 -14.73 2.10
CA LEU A 137 3.65 -15.12 2.36
C LEU A 137 2.72 -14.15 1.63
N TYR A 138 1.98 -14.66 0.64
CA TYR A 138 0.97 -13.90 -0.09
C TYR A 138 -0.42 -14.18 0.47
N ILE A 139 -1.08 -13.16 1.01
CA ILE A 139 -2.40 -13.25 1.63
C ILE A 139 -3.40 -12.54 0.73
N SER A 140 -4.42 -13.29 0.29
CA SER A 140 -5.49 -12.76 -0.55
C SER A 140 -6.81 -12.80 0.18
N GLY A 141 -7.50 -11.67 0.21
CA GLY A 141 -8.88 -11.57 0.69
C GLY A 141 -9.91 -11.49 -0.45
N GLU A 142 -9.47 -11.39 -1.71
CA GLU A 142 -10.35 -11.24 -2.87
C GLU A 142 -10.40 -12.48 -3.75
N GLU A 143 -9.27 -13.16 -3.89
CA GLU A 143 -9.15 -14.30 -4.79
C GLU A 143 -8.97 -15.62 -4.06
N SER A 144 -9.58 -16.67 -4.60
CA SER A 144 -9.35 -18.04 -4.14
C SER A 144 -7.95 -18.55 -4.57
N LEU A 145 -7.41 -19.54 -3.85
CA LEU A 145 -6.14 -20.19 -4.21
C LEU A 145 -6.11 -20.69 -5.66
N ARG A 146 -7.26 -21.15 -6.18
CA ARG A 146 -7.39 -21.62 -7.57
C ARG A 146 -7.19 -20.46 -8.57
N GLN A 147 -7.78 -19.30 -8.30
CA GLN A 147 -7.63 -18.10 -9.14
C GLN A 147 -6.20 -17.58 -9.14
N ILE A 148 -5.59 -17.50 -7.94
CA ILE A 148 -4.18 -17.12 -7.79
C ILE A 148 -3.26 -18.09 -8.56
N LYS A 149 -3.50 -19.41 -8.44
CA LYS A 149 -2.73 -20.43 -9.18
C LYS A 149 -2.83 -20.23 -10.69
N LEU A 150 -4.03 -20.01 -11.23
CA LEU A 150 -4.22 -19.74 -12.65
C LEU A 150 -3.51 -18.48 -13.12
N ARG A 151 -3.46 -17.45 -12.27
CA ARG A 151 -2.70 -16.21 -12.54
C ARG A 151 -1.20 -16.49 -12.49
N ALA A 152 -0.71 -17.16 -11.46
CA ALA A 152 0.70 -17.51 -11.31
C ALA A 152 1.22 -18.33 -12.51
N MET A 153 0.44 -19.29 -13.01
CA MET A 153 0.80 -20.08 -14.20
C MET A 153 0.98 -19.24 -15.47
N ARG A 154 0.33 -18.09 -15.60
CA ARG A 154 0.52 -17.16 -16.73
C ARG A 154 1.78 -16.31 -16.59
N ILE A 155 2.16 -16.00 -15.35
CA ILE A 155 3.29 -15.13 -15.00
C ILE A 155 4.60 -15.93 -15.01
N GLY A 156 4.55 -17.22 -14.71
CA GLY A 156 5.71 -18.10 -14.59
C GLY A 156 5.51 -19.15 -13.49
N SER A 157 6.57 -19.86 -13.11
CA SER A 157 6.50 -20.82 -12.01
C SER A 157 6.65 -20.10 -10.66
N ALA A 158 5.77 -20.42 -9.71
CA ALA A 158 5.93 -19.98 -8.32
C ALA A 158 6.83 -21.01 -7.59
N PRO A 159 7.94 -20.57 -6.97
CA PRO A 159 8.78 -21.43 -6.14
C PRO A 159 8.03 -21.90 -4.88
N ASP A 160 8.40 -23.08 -4.33
CA ASP A 160 7.78 -23.64 -3.12
C ASP A 160 7.99 -22.76 -1.86
N THR A 161 8.97 -21.86 -1.89
CA THR A 161 9.22 -20.87 -0.85
C THR A 161 8.15 -19.76 -0.81
N LEU A 162 7.37 -19.58 -1.88
CA LEU A 162 6.22 -18.69 -1.92
C LEU A 162 4.97 -19.42 -1.40
N LYS A 163 4.48 -18.98 -0.25
CA LYS A 163 3.27 -19.53 0.38
C LYS A 163 2.08 -18.63 0.17
N PHE A 164 0.91 -19.23 -0.01
CA PHE A 164 -0.36 -18.52 -0.20
C PHE A 164 -1.33 -18.82 0.92
N LEU A 165 -2.10 -17.80 1.33
CA LEU A 165 -3.16 -17.88 2.31
C LEU A 165 -4.38 -17.10 1.81
N CYS A 166 -5.57 -17.70 1.88
CA CYS A 166 -6.84 -17.00 1.64
C CYS A 166 -7.52 -16.82 3.00
N GLU A 167 -7.37 -15.64 3.59
CA GLU A 167 -7.91 -15.27 4.90
C GLU A 167 -8.11 -13.75 4.96
N THR A 168 -9.10 -13.32 5.73
CA THR A 168 -9.46 -11.91 5.91
C THR A 168 -9.47 -11.45 7.36
N GLY A 169 -9.53 -12.40 8.32
CA GLY A 169 -9.51 -12.11 9.76
C GLY A 169 -8.11 -11.75 10.25
N LEU A 170 -7.92 -10.51 10.70
CA LEU A 170 -6.63 -9.96 11.10
C LEU A 170 -5.97 -10.75 12.24
N GLY A 171 -6.76 -11.26 13.20
CA GLY A 171 -6.24 -12.09 14.30
C GLY A 171 -5.57 -13.36 13.79
N THR A 172 -6.27 -14.13 12.95
CA THR A 172 -5.75 -15.36 12.32
C THR A 172 -4.50 -15.07 11.48
N ILE A 173 -4.54 -14.00 10.67
CA ILE A 173 -3.42 -13.57 9.83
C ILE A 173 -2.19 -13.28 10.70
N SER A 174 -2.35 -12.50 11.77
CA SER A 174 -1.26 -12.15 12.69
C SER A 174 -0.63 -13.38 13.34
N ASP A 175 -1.44 -14.32 13.79
CA ASP A 175 -0.97 -15.58 14.40
C ASP A 175 -0.17 -16.43 13.41
N ILE A 176 -0.60 -16.49 12.15
CA ILE A 176 0.10 -17.23 11.10
C ILE A 176 1.44 -16.56 10.78
N ILE A 177 1.47 -15.22 10.66
CA ILE A 177 2.69 -14.45 10.40
C ILE A 177 3.71 -14.68 11.53
N LEU A 178 3.28 -14.59 12.79
CA LEU A 178 4.16 -14.76 13.94
C LEU A 178 4.73 -16.18 14.06
N ARG A 179 3.95 -17.20 13.67
CA ARG A 179 4.41 -18.61 13.66
C ARG A 179 5.31 -18.91 12.48
N SER A 180 4.98 -18.44 11.28
CA SER A 180 5.73 -18.76 10.05
C SER A 180 6.95 -17.88 9.81
N LYS A 181 6.98 -16.68 10.42
CA LYS A 181 8.06 -15.68 10.35
C LYS A 181 8.58 -15.47 8.93
N PRO A 182 7.74 -15.11 7.97
CA PRO A 182 8.19 -14.80 6.62
C PRO A 182 9.03 -13.52 6.63
N GLN A 183 9.90 -13.35 5.64
CA GLN A 183 10.66 -12.09 5.48
C GLN A 183 9.80 -11.01 4.80
N VAL A 184 8.89 -11.45 3.93
CA VAL A 184 7.99 -10.56 3.19
C VAL A 184 6.55 -11.08 3.27
N VAL A 185 5.60 -10.17 3.49
CA VAL A 185 4.16 -10.43 3.47
C VAL A 185 3.50 -9.54 2.44
N VAL A 186 2.63 -10.10 1.61
CA VAL A 186 1.76 -9.35 0.69
C VAL A 186 0.33 -9.47 1.17
N ILE A 187 -0.40 -8.35 1.24
CA ILE A 187 -1.84 -8.28 1.56
C ILE A 187 -2.60 -7.73 0.34
N ASP A 188 -3.44 -8.57 -0.26
CA ASP A 188 -4.21 -8.24 -1.47
C ASP A 188 -5.71 -8.54 -1.27
N SER A 189 -6.53 -7.56 -0.87
CA SER A 189 -6.28 -6.15 -0.58
C SER A 189 -6.55 -5.80 0.90
N ILE A 190 -6.09 -4.63 1.32
CA ILE A 190 -6.33 -4.13 2.70
C ILE A 190 -7.81 -3.91 2.99
N GLN A 191 -8.62 -3.62 1.97
CA GLN A 191 -10.05 -3.35 2.11
C GLN A 191 -10.87 -4.59 2.47
N THR A 192 -10.36 -5.78 2.20
CA THR A 192 -11.06 -7.04 2.54
C THR A 192 -10.73 -7.52 3.94
N MET A 193 -9.67 -6.99 4.55
CA MET A 193 -9.26 -7.37 5.90
C MET A 193 -10.18 -6.78 6.97
N TYR A 194 -10.39 -7.51 8.06
CA TYR A 194 -11.17 -7.02 9.19
C TYR A 194 -10.59 -7.47 10.52
N SER A 195 -10.83 -6.64 11.54
CA SER A 195 -10.60 -6.94 12.95
C SER A 195 -11.95 -7.16 13.64
N ASP A 196 -12.07 -8.23 14.40
CA ASP A 196 -13.26 -8.52 15.22
C ASP A 196 -13.48 -7.48 16.33
N ASP A 197 -12.44 -6.74 16.70
CA ASP A 197 -12.52 -5.69 17.72
C ASP A 197 -13.32 -4.46 17.25
N ILE A 198 -13.56 -4.33 15.94
CA ILE A 198 -14.27 -3.20 15.33
C ILE A 198 -15.58 -3.67 14.69
N GLN A 199 -16.69 -3.00 15.01
CA GLN A 199 -18.02 -3.38 14.50
C GLN A 199 -18.33 -2.93 13.08
N SER A 200 -17.57 -2.02 12.52
CA SER A 200 -17.81 -1.54 11.15
C SER A 200 -17.51 -2.62 10.10
N ALA A 201 -18.13 -2.49 8.94
CA ALA A 201 -17.96 -3.44 7.85
C ALA A 201 -16.49 -3.44 7.33
N PRO A 202 -16.02 -4.58 6.78
CA PRO A 202 -14.76 -4.60 6.02
C PRO A 202 -14.74 -3.50 4.96
N GLY A 203 -13.56 -2.88 4.74
CA GLY A 203 -13.40 -1.76 3.81
C GLY A 203 -13.81 -0.40 4.35
N SER A 204 -14.45 -0.31 5.52
CA SER A 204 -14.70 0.97 6.20
C SER A 204 -13.41 1.66 6.63
N VAL A 205 -13.45 2.98 6.85
CA VAL A 205 -12.27 3.77 7.25
C VAL A 205 -11.66 3.25 8.54
N SER A 206 -12.50 2.93 9.53
CA SER A 206 -12.06 2.42 10.84
C SER A 206 -11.38 1.06 10.72
N GLN A 207 -11.94 0.12 9.96
CA GLN A 207 -11.35 -1.20 9.72
C GLN A 207 -9.99 -1.09 9.01
N VAL A 208 -9.94 -0.33 7.92
CA VAL A 208 -8.72 -0.17 7.12
C VAL A 208 -7.60 0.49 7.93
N ARG A 209 -7.92 1.50 8.76
CA ARG A 209 -6.95 2.15 9.66
C ARG A 209 -6.42 1.21 10.73
N GLU A 210 -7.31 0.50 11.43
CA GLU A 210 -6.89 -0.43 12.49
C GLU A 210 -6.05 -1.57 11.93
N THR A 211 -6.50 -2.20 10.84
CA THR A 211 -5.72 -3.25 10.17
C THR A 211 -4.34 -2.77 9.80
N THR A 212 -4.24 -1.57 9.20
CA THR A 212 -2.95 -0.99 8.83
C THR A 212 -2.08 -0.68 10.04
N ALA A 213 -2.67 -0.21 11.16
CA ALA A 213 -1.93 0.06 12.40
C ALA A 213 -1.33 -1.23 12.99
N VAL A 214 -2.09 -2.33 12.98
CA VAL A 214 -1.60 -3.64 13.44
C VAL A 214 -0.47 -4.15 12.53
N LEU A 215 -0.64 -4.10 11.21
CA LEU A 215 0.38 -4.53 10.26
C LEU A 215 1.67 -3.69 10.38
N LEU A 216 1.54 -2.37 10.57
CA LEU A 216 2.68 -1.49 10.80
C LEU A 216 3.43 -1.85 12.09
N ARG A 217 2.72 -2.15 13.16
CA ARG A 217 3.33 -2.62 14.42
C ARG A 217 4.07 -3.93 14.21
N LEU A 218 3.43 -4.91 13.56
CA LEU A 218 4.08 -6.18 13.21
C LEU A 218 5.36 -5.96 12.40
N ALA A 219 5.32 -5.08 11.39
CA ALA A 219 6.50 -4.74 10.58
C ALA A 219 7.65 -4.24 11.45
N LYS A 220 7.38 -3.29 12.35
CA LYS A 220 8.41 -2.65 13.19
C LYS A 220 8.95 -3.60 14.28
N GLU A 221 8.10 -4.45 14.85
CA GLU A 221 8.50 -5.37 15.93
C GLU A 221 9.24 -6.60 15.41
N THR A 222 8.86 -7.09 14.22
CA THR A 222 9.39 -8.36 13.67
C THR A 222 10.45 -8.17 12.58
N GLY A 223 10.57 -6.97 12.02
CA GLY A 223 11.43 -6.71 10.86
C GLY A 223 10.87 -7.25 9.53
N ILE A 224 9.62 -7.74 9.51
CA ILE A 224 8.96 -8.25 8.32
C ILE A 224 8.56 -7.10 7.42
N THR A 225 8.83 -7.21 6.12
CA THR A 225 8.41 -6.22 5.12
C THR A 225 7.01 -6.54 4.63
N PHE A 226 6.13 -5.53 4.59
CA PHE A 226 4.76 -5.68 4.11
C PHE A 226 4.54 -4.88 2.83
N PHE A 227 3.97 -5.54 1.83
CA PHE A 227 3.36 -4.90 0.67
C PHE A 227 1.84 -5.00 0.80
N ILE A 228 1.15 -3.87 0.77
CA ILE A 228 -0.30 -3.83 0.87
C ILE A 228 -0.92 -3.21 -0.39
N VAL A 229 -1.95 -3.85 -0.93
CA VAL A 229 -2.74 -3.33 -2.04
C VAL A 229 -3.88 -2.48 -1.49
N GLY A 230 -4.01 -1.25 -2.00
CA GLY A 230 -5.14 -0.37 -1.75
C GLY A 230 -5.84 0.02 -3.04
N HIS A 231 -7.16 -0.15 -3.11
CA HIS A 231 -7.97 0.27 -4.25
C HIS A 231 -8.44 1.72 -4.07
N VAL A 232 -8.27 2.54 -5.11
CA VAL A 232 -8.88 3.88 -5.15
C VAL A 232 -10.33 3.69 -5.55
N THR A 233 -11.26 4.20 -4.73
CA THR A 233 -12.68 4.18 -5.07
C THR A 233 -13.12 5.56 -5.52
N LYS A 234 -13.74 5.65 -6.69
CA LYS A 234 -14.32 6.90 -7.21
C LYS A 234 -15.61 7.30 -6.49
N GLU A 235 -16.23 6.39 -5.75
CA GLU A 235 -17.59 6.53 -5.20
C GLU A 235 -17.66 6.69 -3.68
N GLY A 236 -16.55 6.90 -2.99
CA GLY A 236 -16.55 7.36 -1.60
C GLY A 236 -17.10 6.42 -0.52
N THR A 237 -17.52 5.18 -0.84
CA THR A 237 -18.10 4.23 0.14
C THR A 237 -17.07 3.34 0.81
N VAL A 238 -15.88 3.18 0.22
CA VAL A 238 -14.78 2.37 0.74
C VAL A 238 -13.59 3.26 1.03
N ALA A 239 -12.89 3.04 2.13
CA ALA A 239 -11.70 3.79 2.49
C ALA A 239 -10.64 3.69 1.40
N GLY A 240 -10.31 4.83 0.78
CA GLY A 240 -9.26 4.91 -0.24
C GLY A 240 -7.86 4.91 0.35
N PRO A 241 -6.82 4.76 -0.51
CA PRO A 241 -5.42 4.76 -0.09
C PRO A 241 -4.98 6.03 0.67
N ARG A 242 -5.60 7.18 0.41
CA ARG A 242 -5.28 8.46 1.09
C ARG A 242 -5.37 8.38 2.60
N VAL A 243 -6.30 7.58 3.15
CA VAL A 243 -6.42 7.34 4.58
C VAL A 243 -5.14 6.71 5.15
N LEU A 244 -4.45 5.91 4.35
CA LEU A 244 -3.28 5.13 4.75
C LEU A 244 -1.95 5.84 4.49
N GLU A 245 -1.91 6.85 3.61
CA GLU A 245 -0.67 7.52 3.19
C GLU A 245 0.16 8.04 4.35
N HIS A 246 -0.50 8.54 5.41
CA HIS A 246 0.19 9.06 6.58
C HIS A 246 0.73 7.95 7.50
N MET A 247 0.15 6.76 7.45
CA MET A 247 0.48 5.64 8.35
C MET A 247 1.65 4.82 7.84
N VAL A 248 1.73 4.61 6.52
CA VAL A 248 2.73 3.73 5.89
C VAL A 248 4.07 4.43 5.66
N ASP A 249 5.13 3.66 5.43
CA ASP A 249 6.47 4.18 5.19
C ASP A 249 6.66 4.64 3.74
N THR A 250 6.12 3.88 2.79
CA THR A 250 6.22 4.15 1.35
C THR A 250 4.85 4.03 0.70
N VAL A 251 4.53 4.95 -0.21
CA VAL A 251 3.30 4.96 -1.01
C VAL A 251 3.69 5.01 -2.47
N LEU A 252 3.25 4.02 -3.22
CA LEU A 252 3.43 3.90 -4.65
C LEU A 252 2.07 3.92 -5.34
N TYR A 253 1.92 4.73 -6.39
CA TYR A 253 0.71 4.76 -7.20
C TYR A 253 0.98 4.23 -8.60
N PHE A 254 0.11 3.30 -9.03
CA PHE A 254 0.00 2.95 -10.43
C PHE A 254 -0.89 3.93 -11.15
N GLU A 255 -0.35 4.52 -12.22
CA GLU A 255 -1.02 5.43 -13.12
C GLU A 255 -1.04 4.85 -14.54
N GLY A 256 -2.04 5.16 -15.32
CA GLY A 256 -2.12 4.77 -16.73
C GLY A 256 -3.54 4.69 -17.23
N ASP A 257 -3.70 4.78 -18.53
CA ASP A 257 -4.98 4.57 -19.20
C ASP A 257 -5.25 3.06 -19.35
N ARG A 258 -6.49 2.63 -19.16
CA ARG A 258 -6.91 1.24 -19.35
C ARG A 258 -6.72 0.75 -20.79
N TYR A 259 -6.74 1.67 -21.73
CA TYR A 259 -6.54 1.39 -23.16
C TYR A 259 -5.08 1.45 -23.61
N ALA A 260 -4.19 2.06 -22.81
CA ALA A 260 -2.77 2.08 -23.08
C ALA A 260 -2.08 0.82 -22.51
N SER A 261 -1.09 0.30 -23.22
CA SER A 261 -0.30 -0.86 -22.74
C SER A 261 0.61 -0.49 -21.57
N TYR A 262 0.95 0.78 -21.42
CA TYR A 262 1.93 1.25 -20.45
C TYR A 262 1.30 1.62 -19.11
N ARG A 263 2.09 1.38 -18.08
CA ARG A 263 1.77 1.72 -16.69
C ARG A 263 2.96 2.45 -16.08
N ILE A 264 2.69 3.55 -15.42
CA ILE A 264 3.70 4.33 -14.68
C ILE A 264 3.50 4.03 -13.21
N LEU A 265 4.57 3.68 -12.53
CA LEU A 265 4.62 3.55 -11.08
C LEU A 265 5.33 4.79 -10.52
N ARG A 266 4.63 5.53 -9.68
CA ARG A 266 5.14 6.78 -9.08
C ARG A 266 5.23 6.67 -7.57
N GLY A 267 6.35 7.10 -7.00
CA GLY A 267 6.51 7.29 -5.56
C GLY A 267 5.82 8.58 -5.11
N VAL A 268 4.83 8.48 -4.23
CA VAL A 268 4.13 9.63 -3.63
C VAL A 268 4.71 9.95 -2.26
N LYS A 269 5.13 8.93 -1.53
CA LYS A 269 5.81 9.02 -0.26
C LYS A 269 6.87 7.94 -0.17
N ASN A 270 8.07 8.30 0.28
CA ASN A 270 9.12 7.34 0.55
C ASN A 270 10.01 7.85 1.69
N ARG A 271 10.01 7.15 2.83
CA ARG A 271 10.88 7.51 3.98
C ARG A 271 12.33 7.08 3.77
N PHE A 272 12.58 6.23 2.77
CA PHE A 272 13.86 5.56 2.53
C PHE A 272 14.53 6.01 1.23
N GLY A 273 13.93 6.96 0.51
CA GLY A 273 14.45 7.42 -0.77
C GLY A 273 13.68 8.59 -1.35
N SER A 274 14.05 8.96 -2.58
CA SER A 274 13.39 10.03 -3.33
C SER A 274 11.98 9.63 -3.76
N THR A 275 11.06 10.58 -3.82
CA THR A 275 9.72 10.43 -4.42
C THR A 275 9.66 10.90 -5.87
N ASN A 276 10.77 11.38 -6.43
CA ASN A 276 10.79 11.92 -7.78
C ASN A 276 10.97 10.83 -8.85
N GLU A 277 11.34 9.61 -8.44
CA GLU A 277 11.57 8.50 -9.37
C GLU A 277 10.27 7.91 -9.89
N ILE A 278 10.31 7.50 -11.16
CA ILE A 278 9.23 6.75 -11.81
C ILE A 278 9.73 5.42 -12.33
N GLY A 279 8.85 4.41 -12.28
CA GLY A 279 9.03 3.11 -12.94
C GLY A 279 8.07 2.99 -14.11
N VAL A 280 8.54 2.46 -15.23
CA VAL A 280 7.72 2.29 -16.44
C VAL A 280 7.58 0.82 -16.76
N PHE A 281 6.34 0.37 -16.91
CA PHE A 281 6.00 -1.02 -17.21
C PHE A 281 5.05 -1.10 -18.40
N GLU A 282 5.14 -2.20 -19.13
CA GLU A 282 4.19 -2.56 -20.17
C GLU A 282 3.33 -3.74 -19.69
N MET A 283 2.01 -3.64 -19.85
CA MET A 283 1.09 -4.74 -19.56
C MET A 283 1.03 -5.69 -20.74
N ARG A 284 1.49 -6.91 -20.54
CA ARG A 284 1.47 -8.00 -21.54
C ARG A 284 0.62 -9.18 -21.06
N ARG A 285 0.50 -10.19 -21.90
CA ARG A 285 -0.26 -11.42 -21.55
C ARG A 285 0.34 -12.17 -20.37
N GLU A 286 1.65 -12.19 -20.28
CA GLU A 286 2.46 -12.81 -19.24
C GLU A 286 2.59 -11.96 -17.96
N GLY A 287 2.04 -10.76 -17.95
CA GLY A 287 2.07 -9.84 -16.81
C GLY A 287 2.69 -8.47 -17.14
N LEU A 288 3.24 -7.82 -16.14
CA LEU A 288 3.95 -6.55 -16.29
C LEU A 288 5.41 -6.82 -16.66
N VAL A 289 5.89 -6.11 -17.67
CA VAL A 289 7.27 -6.17 -18.16
C VAL A 289 7.87 -4.77 -18.03
N GLU A 290 9.10 -4.70 -17.56
CA GLU A 290 9.82 -3.43 -17.46
C GLU A 290 10.09 -2.80 -18.82
N VAL A 291 10.03 -1.47 -18.89
CA VAL A 291 10.43 -0.70 -20.08
C VAL A 291 11.76 0.00 -19.80
N PRO A 292 12.89 -0.60 -20.18
CA PRO A 292 14.21 -0.06 -19.85
C PRO A 292 14.47 1.32 -20.48
N ASN A 293 13.93 1.55 -21.67
CA ASN A 293 14.07 2.80 -22.42
C ASN A 293 12.71 3.38 -22.85
N PRO A 294 11.98 4.09 -21.96
CA PRO A 294 10.73 4.73 -22.32
C PRO A 294 10.84 5.77 -23.44
N SER A 295 12.01 6.43 -23.57
CA SER A 295 12.27 7.42 -24.63
C SER A 295 12.22 6.81 -26.03
N GLU A 296 12.75 5.62 -26.22
CA GLU A 296 12.68 4.89 -27.50
C GLU A 296 11.23 4.64 -27.92
N TYR A 297 10.41 4.25 -26.95
CA TYR A 297 8.99 4.04 -27.19
C TYR A 297 8.25 5.34 -27.53
N MET A 298 8.49 6.42 -26.78
CA MET A 298 7.84 7.72 -27.01
C MET A 298 8.21 8.34 -28.35
N LEU A 299 9.38 7.98 -28.88
CA LEU A 299 9.85 8.41 -30.19
C LEU A 299 9.52 7.42 -31.32
N SER A 300 8.98 6.24 -30.98
CA SER A 300 8.59 5.23 -31.97
C SER A 300 7.42 5.74 -32.83
N GLY A 301 7.56 5.61 -34.15
CA GLY A 301 6.53 6.11 -35.09
C GLY A 301 6.64 7.59 -35.45
N ARG A 302 7.65 8.31 -34.95
CA ARG A 302 7.93 9.69 -35.36
C ARG A 302 8.25 9.75 -36.86
N PRO A 303 7.52 10.58 -37.63
CA PRO A 303 7.85 10.79 -39.02
C PRO A 303 9.17 11.60 -39.15
N LEU A 304 10.19 11.01 -39.75
CA LEU A 304 11.46 11.67 -39.95
C LEU A 304 11.31 12.82 -40.95
N GLY A 305 11.77 14.03 -40.60
CA GLY A 305 11.78 15.18 -41.49
C GLY A 305 10.48 15.93 -41.67
N SER A 306 9.44 15.64 -40.86
CA SER A 306 8.19 16.42 -40.90
C SER A 306 8.35 17.77 -40.17
N SER A 307 7.82 18.83 -40.79
CA SER A 307 7.76 20.15 -40.15
C SER A 307 6.74 20.15 -38.99
N GLY A 308 7.04 20.96 -37.98
CA GLY A 308 6.16 21.08 -36.80
C GLY A 308 6.38 20.01 -35.73
N SER A 309 7.41 19.17 -35.84
CA SER A 309 7.79 18.19 -34.83
C SER A 309 9.21 18.45 -34.31
N ALA A 310 9.38 18.48 -33.00
CA ALA A 310 10.67 18.63 -32.33
C ALA A 310 10.78 17.63 -31.18
N VAL A 311 12.00 17.14 -30.93
CA VAL A 311 12.29 16.31 -29.74
C VAL A 311 12.79 17.21 -28.64
N THR A 312 12.22 17.06 -27.46
CA THR A 312 12.68 17.70 -26.23
C THR A 312 13.06 16.64 -25.19
N CYS A 313 13.84 17.07 -24.20
CA CYS A 313 14.20 16.24 -23.06
C CYS A 313 13.62 16.84 -21.79
N SER A 314 12.83 16.07 -21.07
CA SER A 314 12.40 16.39 -19.70
C SER A 314 13.09 15.47 -18.70
N MET A 315 13.20 15.90 -17.45
CA MET A 315 13.72 15.08 -16.36
C MET A 315 12.57 14.63 -15.47
N GLU A 316 12.41 13.30 -15.35
CA GLU A 316 11.49 12.67 -14.40
C GLU A 316 12.33 11.99 -13.32
N GLY A 317 12.48 12.67 -12.18
CA GLY A 317 13.44 12.27 -11.16
C GLY A 317 14.89 12.40 -11.66
N THR A 318 15.62 11.31 -11.67
CA THR A 318 16.99 11.22 -12.23
C THR A 318 17.01 10.74 -13.68
N ARG A 319 15.83 10.46 -14.28
CA ARG A 319 15.70 9.87 -15.60
C ARG A 319 15.44 10.92 -16.67
N PRO A 320 16.31 11.06 -17.69
CA PRO A 320 16.00 11.85 -18.87
C PRO A 320 14.95 11.12 -19.74
N MET A 321 13.89 11.83 -20.10
CA MET A 321 12.80 11.35 -20.94
C MET A 321 12.77 12.17 -22.23
N LEU A 322 12.96 11.52 -23.37
CA LEU A 322 12.83 12.17 -24.68
C LEU A 322 11.36 12.07 -25.12
N THR A 323 10.77 13.22 -25.40
CA THR A 323 9.39 13.33 -25.87
C THR A 323 9.31 14.13 -27.15
N GLU A 324 8.39 13.78 -28.03
CA GLU A 324 8.07 14.55 -29.22
C GLU A 324 7.05 15.64 -28.88
N VAL A 325 7.38 16.88 -29.24
CA VAL A 325 6.44 18.01 -29.18
C VAL A 325 6.03 18.31 -30.60
N GLN A 326 4.72 18.30 -30.84
CA GLN A 326 4.16 18.62 -32.15
C GLN A 326 3.40 19.95 -32.07
N ALA A 327 3.62 20.82 -33.07
CA ALA A 327 2.93 22.09 -33.22
C ALA A 327 2.30 22.19 -34.60
N LEU A 328 0.99 22.42 -34.65
CA LEU A 328 0.28 22.73 -35.87
C LEU A 328 0.07 24.25 -35.98
N VAL A 329 0.65 24.86 -37.00
CA VAL A 329 0.49 26.29 -37.27
C VAL A 329 -0.34 26.45 -38.56
N VAL A 330 -1.46 27.12 -38.45
CA VAL A 330 -2.37 27.40 -39.57
C VAL A 330 -2.53 28.92 -39.75
N ARG A 331 -2.47 29.38 -41.00
CA ARG A 331 -2.80 30.78 -41.30
C ARG A 331 -4.28 31.03 -40.97
N THR A 332 -4.55 32.07 -40.20
CA THR A 332 -5.90 32.55 -39.94
C THR A 332 -6.16 33.82 -40.77
N ASN A 333 -7.39 33.97 -41.30
CA ASN A 333 -7.82 35.17 -41.98
C ASN A 333 -8.50 36.16 -41.00
N PHE A 334 -8.48 35.84 -39.69
CA PHE A 334 -8.95 36.81 -38.67
C PHE A 334 -7.74 37.65 -38.24
N GLY A 335 -7.80 38.94 -38.61
CA GLY A 335 -6.84 39.95 -38.19
C GLY A 335 -7.04 40.40 -36.76
#